data_9975a7ae8db4dd4d2ad0e37e8138c1e2
#
_entry.id   9975a7ae8db4dd4d2ad0e37e8138c1e2
#
_cell.length_a   1.000
_cell.length_b   1.000
_cell.length_c   1.000
_cell.angle_alpha   90.00
_cell.angle_beta   90.00
_cell.angle_gamma   90.00
#
_symmetry.space_group_name_H-M   'P 1'
#
loop_
_entity.id
_entity.type
_entity.pdbx_description
1 polymer ?
#
loop_
_entity_poly.entity_id
_entity_poly.type
_entity_poly.pdbx_seq_one_letter_code
_entity_poly.pdbx_strand_id
1 'polypeptide(L)'
;MEPILQVKDLTKQYPDFMLDHVSFSVPRGTIVGLIGENGAGKSTTLKAILDLIRKDDGTVRFFGEELTEDRKDMKENIGVVFDGIHFHETLTPAKIEKISAAAYRQWNSQTYHGYLEQFSLPADKEIKTFSKGMKMKLG
;
A
#
# COMPACT_ATOMS: atom_id res chain seq x y z
N MET A 1 2.20 -6.35 -24.41
CA MET A 1 1.78 -5.22 -23.57
C MET A 1 2.57 -5.31 -22.27
N GLU A 2 3.23 -4.24 -21.88
CA GLU A 2 4.11 -4.25 -20.71
C GLU A 2 3.28 -4.40 -19.41
N PRO A 3 3.70 -5.28 -18.48
CA PRO A 3 2.97 -5.46 -17.21
C PRO A 3 3.04 -4.20 -16.35
N ILE A 4 2.01 -3.98 -15.52
CA ILE A 4 2.00 -2.84 -14.58
C ILE A 4 2.94 -3.05 -13.40
N LEU A 5 3.12 -4.32 -13.00
CA LEU A 5 4.09 -4.75 -11.99
C LEU A 5 4.86 -5.96 -12.51
N GLN A 6 6.17 -5.92 -12.40
CA GLN A 6 7.05 -7.04 -12.68
C GLN A 6 7.99 -7.25 -11.49
N VAL A 7 7.99 -8.45 -10.96
CA VAL A 7 8.88 -8.92 -9.89
C VAL A 7 9.77 -10.00 -10.49
N LYS A 8 11.08 -9.87 -10.31
CA LYS A 8 12.07 -10.83 -10.84
C LYS A 8 13.09 -11.18 -9.76
N ASP A 9 13.21 -12.47 -9.49
CA ASP A 9 14.18 -13.09 -8.57
C ASP A 9 14.23 -12.45 -7.18
N LEU A 10 13.05 -11.99 -6.71
CA LEU A 10 12.92 -11.31 -5.43
C LEU A 10 13.32 -12.25 -4.29
N THR A 11 14.34 -11.85 -3.54
CA THR A 11 14.93 -12.64 -2.46
C THR A 11 14.99 -11.83 -1.19
N LYS A 12 14.60 -12.46 -0.08
CA LYS A 12 14.74 -11.91 1.27
C LYS A 12 15.02 -13.03 2.26
N GLN A 13 16.13 -12.93 2.96
CA GLN A 13 16.55 -13.92 3.95
C GLN A 13 16.33 -13.41 5.37
N TYR A 14 15.75 -14.24 6.20
CA TYR A 14 15.66 -14.12 7.65
C TYR A 14 16.25 -15.37 8.30
N PRO A 15 16.57 -15.37 9.62
CA PRO A 15 17.15 -16.55 10.29
C PRO A 15 16.33 -17.82 10.10
N ASP A 16 15.00 -17.72 10.15
CA ASP A 16 14.10 -18.88 10.13
C ASP A 16 13.22 -18.94 8.87
N PHE A 17 13.45 -18.04 7.89
CA PHE A 17 12.61 -17.95 6.69
C PHE A 17 13.38 -17.32 5.53
N MET A 18 13.18 -17.84 4.33
CA MET A 18 13.71 -17.27 3.10
C MET A 18 12.61 -17.11 2.06
N LEU A 19 12.47 -15.90 1.53
CA LEU A 19 11.79 -15.64 0.28
C LEU A 19 12.81 -15.88 -0.84
N ASP A 20 12.60 -16.93 -1.63
CA ASP A 20 13.61 -17.45 -2.54
C ASP A 20 13.23 -17.23 -4.01
N HIS A 21 13.89 -16.29 -4.67
CA HIS A 21 13.83 -16.01 -6.12
C HIS A 21 12.38 -15.91 -6.66
N VAL A 22 11.50 -15.22 -5.94
CA VAL A 22 10.10 -15.07 -6.37
C VAL A 22 10.00 -14.19 -7.60
N SER A 23 9.39 -14.72 -8.65
CA SER A 23 9.19 -14.01 -9.92
C SER A 23 7.76 -14.14 -10.41
N PHE A 24 7.14 -13.01 -10.74
CA PHE A 24 5.81 -12.93 -11.35
C PHE A 24 5.57 -11.56 -11.99
N SER A 25 4.49 -11.43 -12.72
CA SER A 25 4.06 -10.17 -13.30
C SER A 25 2.55 -9.99 -13.18
N VAL A 26 2.12 -8.72 -13.09
CA VAL A 26 0.72 -8.32 -13.08
C VAL A 26 0.44 -7.55 -14.36
N PRO A 27 -0.39 -8.08 -15.27
CA PRO A 27 -0.80 -7.36 -16.47
C PRO A 27 -1.65 -6.13 -16.13
N ARG A 28 -1.64 -5.12 -17.00
CA ARG A 28 -2.52 -3.95 -16.85
C ARG A 28 -3.99 -4.35 -16.87
N GLY A 29 -4.80 -3.71 -16.03
CA GLY A 29 -6.24 -3.91 -15.99
C GLY A 29 -6.69 -5.25 -15.44
N THR A 30 -5.81 -5.98 -14.75
CA THR A 30 -6.12 -7.28 -14.14
C THR A 30 -6.08 -7.22 -12.62
N ILE A 31 -6.76 -8.16 -11.99
CA ILE A 31 -6.66 -8.45 -10.55
C ILE A 31 -5.91 -9.77 -10.40
N VAL A 32 -4.85 -9.75 -9.63
CA VAL A 32 -4.02 -10.93 -9.36
C VAL A 32 -4.05 -11.24 -7.86
N GLY A 33 -4.33 -12.48 -7.51
CA GLY A 33 -4.31 -12.97 -6.12
C GLY A 33 -2.99 -13.65 -5.78
N LEU A 34 -2.38 -13.27 -4.65
CA LEU A 34 -1.25 -13.98 -4.06
C LEU A 34 -1.77 -14.93 -3.00
N ILE A 35 -1.72 -16.23 -3.30
CA ILE A 35 -2.29 -17.30 -2.48
C ILE A 35 -1.16 -18.13 -1.85
N GLY A 36 -1.37 -18.56 -0.61
CA GLY A 36 -0.42 -19.41 0.11
C GLY A 36 -0.84 -19.58 1.56
N GLU A 37 -0.25 -20.55 2.23
CA GLU A 37 -0.45 -20.77 3.67
C GLU A 37 0.10 -19.60 4.51
N ASN A 38 -0.31 -19.55 5.79
CA ASN A 38 0.28 -18.61 6.73
C ASN A 38 1.76 -18.94 6.93
N GLY A 39 2.62 -17.92 6.82
CA GLY A 39 4.07 -18.10 6.85
C GLY A 39 4.73 -18.43 5.51
N ALA A 40 3.97 -18.54 4.42
CA ALA A 40 4.51 -18.80 3.07
C ALA A 40 5.26 -17.59 2.45
N GLY A 41 5.25 -16.41 3.10
CA GLY A 41 5.96 -15.24 2.63
C GLY A 41 5.13 -14.22 1.86
N LYS A 42 3.80 -14.33 1.82
CA LYS A 42 2.91 -13.37 1.13
C LYS A 42 3.12 -11.94 1.59
N SER A 43 3.07 -11.71 2.90
CA SER A 43 3.26 -10.38 3.48
C SER A 43 4.68 -9.85 3.28
N THR A 44 5.67 -10.71 3.36
CA THR A 44 7.07 -10.36 3.08
C THR A 44 7.25 -9.96 1.63
N THR A 45 6.66 -10.70 0.69
CA THR A 45 6.66 -10.38 -0.74
C THR A 45 6.04 -9.00 -0.99
N LEU A 46 4.84 -8.74 -0.46
CA LEU A 46 4.17 -7.44 -0.62
C LEU A 46 4.98 -6.29 -0.01
N LYS A 47 5.53 -6.47 1.19
CA LYS A 47 6.36 -5.45 1.84
C LYS A 47 7.64 -5.16 1.04
N ALA A 48 8.27 -6.18 0.47
CA ALA A 48 9.45 -6.01 -0.38
C ALA A 48 9.12 -5.33 -1.71
N ILE A 49 7.97 -5.66 -2.32
CA ILE A 49 7.47 -4.99 -3.54
C ILE A 49 7.21 -3.51 -3.30
N LEU A 50 6.67 -3.16 -2.14
CA LEU A 50 6.35 -1.77 -1.76
C LEU A 50 7.55 -1.01 -1.19
N ASP A 51 8.74 -1.63 -1.13
CA ASP A 51 9.95 -1.06 -0.55
C ASP A 51 9.76 -0.66 0.94
N LEU A 52 8.90 -1.39 1.66
CA LEU A 52 8.70 -1.26 3.11
C LEU A 52 9.73 -2.07 3.91
N ILE A 53 10.36 -3.06 3.28
CA ILE A 53 11.50 -3.80 3.78
C ILE A 53 12.54 -3.91 2.68
N ARG A 54 13.80 -3.86 3.05
CA ARG A 54 14.90 -4.01 2.10
C ARG A 54 14.97 -5.45 1.59
N LYS A 55 14.87 -5.63 0.28
CA LYS A 55 15.16 -6.90 -0.39
C LYS A 55 16.67 -7.17 -0.37
N ASP A 56 17.06 -8.43 -0.41
CA ASP A 56 18.48 -8.82 -0.47
C ASP A 56 18.93 -8.96 -1.92
N ASP A 57 18.05 -9.42 -2.82
CA ASP A 57 18.29 -9.52 -4.26
C ASP A 57 16.99 -9.41 -5.07
N GLY A 58 17.11 -9.32 -6.37
CA GLY A 58 16.01 -9.22 -7.32
C GLY A 58 15.58 -7.80 -7.65
N THR A 59 14.70 -7.67 -8.63
CA THR A 59 14.18 -6.39 -9.12
C THR A 59 12.66 -6.32 -9.04
N VAL A 60 12.16 -5.12 -8.73
CA VAL A 60 10.74 -4.78 -8.75
C VAL A 60 10.56 -3.60 -9.69
N ARG A 61 9.70 -3.76 -10.69
CA ARG A 61 9.37 -2.70 -11.64
C ARG A 61 7.89 -2.39 -11.61
N PHE A 62 7.56 -1.12 -11.51
CA PHE A 62 6.22 -0.60 -11.73
C PHE A 62 6.22 0.25 -13.00
N PHE A 63 5.20 0.10 -13.82
CA PHE A 63 5.05 0.88 -15.06
C PHE A 63 6.24 0.79 -16.02
N GLY A 64 6.98 -0.33 -15.99
CA GLY A 64 8.19 -0.56 -16.78
C GLY A 64 9.49 -0.03 -16.16
N GLU A 65 9.42 0.72 -15.07
CA GLU A 65 10.58 1.32 -14.42
C GLU A 65 10.88 0.66 -13.07
N GLU A 66 12.16 0.55 -12.73
CA GLU A 66 12.56 -0.06 -11.46
C GLU A 66 12.24 0.85 -10.28
N LEU A 67 11.62 0.26 -9.24
CA LEU A 67 11.35 0.94 -7.98
C LEU A 67 12.64 0.98 -7.14
N THR A 68 13.14 2.18 -6.92
CA THR A 68 14.26 2.48 -6.04
C THR A 68 13.84 3.41 -4.90
N GLU A 69 14.65 3.51 -3.86
CA GLU A 69 14.35 4.36 -2.68
C GLU A 69 14.04 5.82 -3.07
N ASP A 70 14.70 6.34 -4.11
CA ASP A 70 14.58 7.73 -4.57
C ASP A 70 13.33 8.01 -5.43
N ARG A 71 12.60 6.95 -5.86
CA ARG A 71 11.45 7.07 -6.77
C ARG A 71 10.15 7.40 -6.04
N LYS A 72 10.12 8.55 -5.36
CA LYS A 72 8.91 9.06 -4.70
C LYS A 72 7.77 9.34 -5.68
N ASP A 73 8.10 9.81 -6.87
CA ASP A 73 7.18 10.05 -7.98
C ASP A 73 6.40 8.79 -8.37
N MET A 74 7.07 7.65 -8.39
CA MET A 74 6.44 6.37 -8.69
C MET A 74 5.53 5.92 -7.54
N LYS A 75 5.97 6.09 -6.29
CA LYS A 75 5.18 5.71 -5.11
C LYS A 75 3.87 6.50 -5.00
N GLU A 76 3.80 7.73 -5.50
CA GLU A 76 2.56 8.53 -5.57
C GLU A 76 1.46 7.89 -6.44
N ASN A 77 1.83 6.99 -7.37
CA ASN A 77 0.90 6.28 -8.26
C ASN A 77 0.52 4.88 -7.75
N ILE A 78 0.96 4.51 -6.55
CA ILE A 78 0.68 3.20 -5.95
C ILE A 78 -0.18 3.42 -4.71
N GLY A 79 -1.42 2.92 -4.75
CA GLY A 79 -2.29 2.88 -3.58
C GLY A 79 -2.11 1.56 -2.82
N VAL A 80 -2.11 1.61 -1.50
CA VAL A 80 -2.02 0.44 -0.63
C VAL A 80 -3.13 0.48 0.40
N VAL A 81 -3.87 -0.62 0.51
CA VAL A 81 -4.86 -0.81 1.57
C VAL A 81 -4.37 -1.92 2.49
N PHE A 82 -4.21 -1.59 3.76
CA PHE A 82 -3.79 -2.53 4.79
C PHE A 82 -5.01 -3.18 5.48
N ASP A 83 -4.77 -4.22 6.24
CA ASP A 83 -5.77 -4.95 7.03
C ASP A 83 -6.24 -4.19 8.29
N GLY A 84 -5.71 -3.01 8.55
CA GLY A 84 -6.07 -2.13 9.64
C GLY A 84 -5.73 -0.67 9.36
N ILE A 85 -6.22 0.21 10.23
CA ILE A 85 -5.89 1.63 10.14
C ILE A 85 -4.52 1.90 10.79
N HIS A 86 -3.66 2.60 10.08
CA HIS A 86 -2.31 2.94 10.54
C HIS A 86 -2.17 4.40 10.98
N PHE A 87 -3.29 5.13 11.04
CA PHE A 87 -3.32 6.48 11.58
C PHE A 87 -3.44 6.45 13.11
N HIS A 88 -2.82 7.43 13.76
CA HIS A 88 -2.94 7.58 15.21
C HIS A 88 -4.40 7.83 15.61
N GLU A 89 -4.90 7.14 16.62
CA GLU A 89 -6.31 7.15 17.01
C GLU A 89 -6.86 8.49 17.49
N THR A 90 -5.99 9.43 17.85
CA THR A 90 -6.37 10.82 18.21
C THR A 90 -6.53 11.76 17.02
N LEU A 91 -6.21 11.28 15.82
CA LEU A 91 -6.44 12.05 14.60
C LEU A 91 -7.93 12.02 14.23
N THR A 92 -8.37 13.08 13.56
CA THR A 92 -9.66 13.13 12.88
C THR A 92 -9.47 12.98 11.38
N PRO A 93 -10.47 12.56 10.61
CA PRO A 93 -10.37 12.54 9.14
C PRO A 93 -9.93 13.89 8.53
N ALA A 94 -10.36 15.00 9.09
CA ALA A 94 -9.92 16.33 8.66
C ALA A 94 -8.42 16.60 8.92
N LYS A 95 -7.84 16.04 9.98
CA LYS A 95 -6.39 16.12 10.23
C LYS A 95 -5.61 15.18 9.31
N ILE A 96 -6.14 13.98 9.04
CA ILE A 96 -5.55 13.03 8.08
C ILE A 96 -5.51 13.68 6.70
N GLU A 97 -6.57 14.34 6.27
CA GLU A 97 -6.61 15.07 5.00
C GLU A 97 -5.44 16.06 4.89
N LYS A 98 -5.23 16.88 5.92
CA LYS A 98 -4.14 17.87 5.90
C LYS A 98 -2.77 17.22 5.76
N ILE A 99 -2.54 16.09 6.44
CA ILE A 99 -1.29 15.33 6.37
C ILE A 99 -1.13 14.75 4.96
N SER A 100 -2.17 14.13 4.43
CA SER A 100 -2.13 13.51 3.11
C SER A 100 -1.98 14.53 1.98
N ALA A 101 -2.69 15.66 2.07
CA ALA A 101 -2.56 16.76 1.11
C ALA A 101 -1.15 17.38 1.08
N ALA A 102 -0.45 17.36 2.21
CA ALA A 102 0.94 17.80 2.27
C ALA A 102 1.93 16.76 1.69
N ALA A 103 1.57 15.47 1.74
CA ALA A 103 2.43 14.37 1.29
C ALA A 103 2.26 14.04 -0.20
N TYR A 104 1.05 14.15 -0.73
CA TYR A 104 0.71 13.76 -2.10
C TYR A 104 0.39 14.97 -2.97
N ARG A 105 1.12 15.17 -4.07
CA ARG A 105 0.93 16.30 -5.00
C ARG A 105 -0.41 16.27 -5.70
N GLN A 106 -0.92 15.06 -5.97
CA GLN A 106 -2.20 14.83 -6.69
C GLN A 106 -3.39 14.68 -5.74
N TRP A 107 -3.25 15.08 -4.46
CA TRP A 107 -4.35 14.99 -3.51
C TRP A 107 -5.56 15.81 -3.96
N ASN A 108 -6.74 15.20 -3.86
CA ASN A 108 -8.00 15.86 -4.19
C ASN A 108 -8.92 15.86 -2.97
N SER A 109 -8.98 17.02 -2.31
CA SER A 109 -9.82 17.23 -1.13
C SER A 109 -11.30 17.01 -1.39
N GLN A 110 -11.80 17.42 -2.56
CA GLN A 110 -13.21 17.25 -2.91
C GLN A 110 -13.58 15.76 -3.03
N THR A 111 -12.73 14.96 -3.64
CA THR A 111 -12.90 13.51 -3.72
C THR A 111 -12.87 12.87 -2.33
N TYR A 112 -11.92 13.28 -1.47
CA TYR A 112 -11.83 12.78 -0.11
C TYR A 112 -13.08 13.07 0.71
N HIS A 113 -13.57 14.31 0.69
CA HIS A 113 -14.83 14.69 1.36
C HIS A 113 -16.04 13.94 0.81
N GLY A 114 -16.09 13.72 -0.50
CA GLY A 114 -17.15 12.91 -1.14
C GLY A 114 -17.17 11.48 -0.61
N TYR A 115 -16.00 10.86 -0.39
CA TYR A 115 -15.93 9.53 0.22
C TYR A 115 -16.30 9.54 1.71
N LEU A 116 -15.92 10.57 2.49
CA LEU A 116 -16.36 10.69 3.87
C LEU A 116 -17.89 10.74 3.97
N GLU A 117 -18.55 11.51 3.11
CA GLU A 117 -20.01 11.59 3.03
C GLU A 117 -20.62 10.25 2.60
N GLN A 118 -20.11 9.64 1.53
CA GLN A 118 -20.59 8.36 1.00
C GLN A 118 -20.52 7.25 2.05
N PHE A 119 -19.48 7.23 2.86
CA PHE A 119 -19.29 6.23 3.91
C PHE A 119 -19.85 6.65 5.27
N SER A 120 -20.47 7.82 5.37
CA SER A 120 -21.01 8.39 6.61
C SER A 120 -19.96 8.49 7.72
N LEU A 121 -18.76 8.96 7.37
CA LEU A 121 -17.66 9.15 8.30
C LEU A 121 -17.58 10.60 8.74
N PRO A 122 -17.68 10.90 10.06
CA PRO A 122 -17.60 12.28 10.56
C PRO A 122 -16.17 12.82 10.45
N ALA A 123 -16.01 13.96 9.78
CA ALA A 123 -14.70 14.57 9.53
C ALA A 123 -14.01 15.11 10.79
N ASP A 124 -14.75 15.46 11.82
CA ASP A 124 -14.30 16.15 13.03
C ASP A 124 -14.19 15.27 14.29
N LYS A 125 -14.54 13.99 14.18
CA LYS A 125 -14.44 13.04 15.30
C LYS A 125 -13.15 12.24 15.26
N GLU A 126 -12.55 12.00 16.42
CA GLU A 126 -11.33 11.20 16.52
C GLU A 126 -11.57 9.73 16.16
N ILE A 127 -10.61 9.12 15.48
CA ILE A 127 -10.65 7.73 15.01
C ILE A 127 -10.93 6.75 16.14
N LYS A 128 -10.45 7.02 17.37
CA LYS A 128 -10.73 6.17 18.54
C LYS A 128 -12.22 5.97 18.81
N THR A 129 -13.07 6.90 18.36
CA THR A 129 -14.53 6.82 18.51
C THR A 129 -15.21 6.03 17.40
N PHE A 130 -14.46 5.64 16.36
CA PHE A 130 -14.98 4.92 15.21
C PHE A 130 -15.19 3.43 15.53
N SER A 131 -16.26 2.86 15.00
CA SER A 131 -16.42 1.41 14.98
C SER A 131 -15.33 0.75 14.10
N LYS A 132 -15.12 -0.55 14.26
CA LYS A 132 -14.18 -1.30 13.42
C LYS A 132 -14.50 -1.12 11.92
N GLY A 133 -15.79 -1.18 11.55
CA GLY A 133 -16.23 -0.97 10.17
C GLY A 133 -15.94 0.44 9.65
N MET A 134 -16.14 1.47 10.48
CA MET A 134 -15.79 2.86 10.14
C MET A 134 -14.28 3.02 9.95
N LYS A 135 -13.48 2.43 10.83
CA LYS A 135 -12.01 2.42 10.71
C LYS A 135 -11.56 1.77 9.39
N MET A 136 -12.17 0.64 9.01
CA MET A 136 -11.86 -0.06 7.75
C MET A 136 -12.23 0.74 6.50
N LYS A 137 -13.28 1.56 6.56
CA LYS A 137 -13.68 2.43 5.44
C LYS A 137 -12.77 3.66 5.29
N LEU A 138 -12.10 4.06 6.36
CA LEU A 138 -11.20 5.22 6.35
C LEU A 138 -9.77 4.87 5.88
N GLY A 139 -9.35 3.61 6.08
CA GLY A 139 -7.99 3.11 5.80
C GLY A 139 -7.62 2.85 4.35
#